data_e110b38df91f4598d84231c67afc9e83
#
_entry.id   e110b38df91f4598d84231c67afc9e83
#
_cell.length_a   1.000
_cell.length_b   1.000
_cell.length_c   1.000
_cell.angle_alpha   90.00
_cell.angle_beta   90.00
_cell.angle_gamma   90.00
#
_symmetry.space_group_name_H-M   'P 1'
#
loop_
_entity.id
_entity.type
_entity.pdbx_description
1 polymer ?
#
loop_
_entity_poly.entity_id
_entity_poly.type
_entity_poly.pdbx_seq_one_letter_code
_entity_poly.pdbx_strand_id
1 'polypeptide(L)'
;MKRFLSILSALFVTGFAIGQNTAESVNKPLTTAQKTTIELSVVYNFTSEQAFAVQKIQENKYQALVKIEKIKAADMKKYIAKRLSAFETADNDLMSLLDESQLAIFKKQQMVKSDKYEAIVGGMKKQGYAQAEIDKKLAETEF
;
A
#
# COMPACT_ATOMS: atom_id res chain seq x y z
N MET A 1 -34.30 24.51 -20.99
CA MET A 1 -34.15 23.10 -21.41
C MET A 1 -32.68 22.75 -21.35
N LYS A 2 -32.22 22.13 -20.25
CA LYS A 2 -30.82 21.72 -20.06
C LYS A 2 -30.75 20.22 -20.27
N ARG A 3 -30.08 19.80 -21.35
CA ARG A 3 -29.85 18.39 -21.69
C ARG A 3 -28.63 17.91 -20.89
N PHE A 4 -28.85 17.06 -19.92
CA PHE A 4 -27.78 16.32 -19.23
C PHE A 4 -27.29 15.20 -20.15
N LEU A 5 -26.06 15.31 -20.63
CA LEU A 5 -25.36 14.24 -21.32
C LEU A 5 -24.80 13.28 -20.24
N SER A 6 -25.43 12.14 -20.10
CA SER A 6 -24.91 11.04 -19.30
C SER A 6 -23.78 10.39 -20.08
N ILE A 7 -22.54 10.62 -19.65
CA ILE A 7 -21.37 9.88 -20.14
C ILE A 7 -21.36 8.55 -19.41
N LEU A 8 -21.83 7.52 -20.08
CA LEU A 8 -21.72 6.13 -19.65
C LEU A 8 -20.27 5.68 -19.93
N SER A 9 -19.42 5.76 -18.91
CA SER A 9 -18.05 5.21 -18.97
C SER A 9 -18.15 3.69 -19.00
N ALA A 10 -17.98 3.12 -20.20
CA ALA A 10 -17.79 1.69 -20.36
C ALA A 10 -16.45 1.29 -19.73
N LEU A 11 -16.52 0.60 -18.60
CA LEU A 11 -15.39 -0.10 -17.99
C LEU A 11 -14.97 -1.24 -18.95
N PHE A 12 -13.93 -0.97 -19.74
CA PHE A 12 -13.21 -2.02 -20.45
C PHE A 12 -12.43 -2.81 -19.40
N VAL A 13 -13.05 -3.88 -18.93
CA VAL A 13 -12.35 -4.95 -18.23
C VAL A 13 -11.55 -5.70 -19.31
N THR A 14 -10.34 -5.23 -19.60
CA THR A 14 -9.37 -6.04 -20.36
C THR A 14 -9.00 -7.21 -19.45
N GLY A 15 -9.51 -8.40 -19.79
CA GLY A 15 -9.24 -9.63 -19.09
C GLY A 15 -7.74 -9.89 -19.00
N PHE A 16 -7.21 -9.85 -17.80
CA PHE A 16 -5.90 -10.38 -17.49
C PHE A 16 -5.95 -11.90 -17.69
N ALA A 17 -5.44 -12.37 -18.81
CA ALA A 17 -5.16 -13.78 -19.03
C ALA A 17 -3.95 -14.17 -18.17
N ILE A 18 -4.18 -14.38 -16.87
CA ILE A 18 -3.24 -15.13 -16.03
C ILE A 18 -3.38 -16.59 -16.44
N GLY A 19 -2.27 -17.17 -16.88
CA GLY A 19 -2.18 -18.52 -17.45
C GLY A 19 -3.01 -19.53 -16.70
N GLN A 20 -3.70 -20.34 -17.49
CA GLN A 20 -4.59 -21.43 -17.11
C GLN A 20 -3.94 -22.35 -16.08
N ASN A 21 -4.45 -22.34 -14.85
CA ASN A 21 -4.46 -23.51 -13.99
C ASN A 21 -5.80 -23.58 -13.28
N THR A 22 -6.59 -24.54 -13.74
CA THR A 22 -7.72 -25.24 -13.11
C THR A 22 -8.87 -24.44 -12.50
N ALA A 23 -10.05 -24.82 -12.91
CA ALA A 23 -11.40 -24.32 -12.63
C ALA A 23 -11.86 -24.28 -11.14
N GLU A 24 -10.95 -24.23 -10.17
CA GLU A 24 -11.28 -24.22 -8.73
C GLU A 24 -11.12 -22.87 -8.02
N SER A 25 -10.69 -21.80 -8.72
CA SER A 25 -10.37 -20.52 -8.05
C SER A 25 -11.45 -19.44 -8.08
N VAL A 26 -12.64 -19.70 -8.62
CA VAL A 26 -13.65 -18.67 -8.91
C VAL A 26 -14.29 -18.03 -7.68
N ASN A 27 -14.12 -18.59 -6.47
CA ASN A 27 -14.76 -18.09 -5.24
C ASN A 27 -13.83 -17.86 -4.05
N LYS A 28 -12.50 -17.86 -4.22
CA LYS A 28 -11.61 -17.55 -3.11
C LYS A 28 -11.49 -16.04 -2.93
N PRO A 29 -11.76 -15.49 -1.73
CA PRO A 29 -11.60 -14.04 -1.50
C PRO A 29 -10.14 -13.62 -1.73
N LEU A 30 -9.99 -12.46 -2.38
CA LEU A 30 -8.68 -11.87 -2.65
C LEU A 30 -7.91 -11.65 -1.33
N THR A 31 -6.63 -11.99 -1.33
CA THR A 31 -5.72 -11.66 -0.23
C THR A 31 -5.52 -10.15 -0.12
N THR A 32 -5.07 -9.67 1.04
CA THR A 32 -4.73 -8.24 1.21
C THR A 32 -3.69 -7.79 0.19
N ALA A 33 -2.67 -8.60 -0.08
CA ALA A 33 -1.66 -8.30 -1.09
C ALA A 33 -2.26 -8.12 -2.50
N GLN A 34 -3.18 -9.00 -2.90
CA GLN A 34 -3.87 -8.90 -4.19
C GLN A 34 -4.72 -7.63 -4.28
N LYS A 35 -5.50 -7.31 -3.25
CA LYS A 35 -6.31 -6.07 -3.19
C LYS A 35 -5.43 -4.84 -3.34
N THR A 36 -4.36 -4.74 -2.53
CA THR A 36 -3.43 -3.62 -2.61
C THR A 36 -2.76 -3.52 -3.98
N THR A 37 -2.40 -4.65 -4.60
CA THR A 37 -1.83 -4.64 -5.95
C THR A 37 -2.82 -4.11 -6.99
N ILE A 38 -4.10 -4.48 -6.91
CA ILE A 38 -5.14 -3.96 -7.79
C ILE A 38 -5.29 -2.45 -7.62
N GLU A 39 -5.38 -1.97 -6.37
CA GLU A 39 -5.47 -0.53 -6.06
C GLU A 39 -4.28 0.25 -6.61
N LEU A 40 -3.06 -0.24 -6.40
CA LEU A 40 -1.85 0.37 -6.95
C LEU A 40 -1.84 0.32 -8.48
N SER A 41 -2.32 -0.76 -9.10
CA SER A 41 -2.39 -0.88 -10.56
C SER A 41 -3.31 0.18 -11.18
N VAL A 42 -4.40 0.53 -10.51
CA VAL A 42 -5.29 1.61 -10.95
C VAL A 42 -4.59 2.98 -10.86
N VAL A 43 -3.83 3.21 -9.79
CA VAL A 43 -3.15 4.50 -9.56
C VAL A 43 -1.98 4.70 -10.51
N TYR A 44 -1.17 3.66 -10.71
CA TYR A 44 0.09 3.72 -11.47
C TYR A 44 -0.04 3.25 -12.92
N ASN A 45 -1.18 2.67 -13.30
CA ASN A 45 -1.40 2.07 -14.63
C ASN A 45 -0.28 1.06 -14.98
N PHE A 46 -0.04 0.09 -14.09
CA PHE A 46 1.02 -0.89 -14.26
C PHE A 46 0.85 -1.75 -15.51
N THR A 47 1.98 -2.09 -16.15
CA THR A 47 2.01 -3.21 -17.10
C THR A 47 1.74 -4.53 -16.37
N SER A 48 1.42 -5.59 -17.13
CA SER A 48 1.21 -6.92 -16.56
C SER A 48 2.43 -7.42 -15.77
N GLU A 49 3.64 -7.16 -16.28
CA GLU A 49 4.88 -7.53 -15.64
C GLU A 49 5.11 -6.76 -14.35
N GLN A 50 4.86 -5.43 -14.38
CA GLN A 50 4.92 -4.61 -13.17
C GLN A 50 3.91 -5.08 -12.12
N ALA A 51 2.65 -5.32 -12.50
CA ALA A 51 1.62 -5.79 -11.59
C ALA A 51 2.00 -7.12 -10.91
N PHE A 52 2.59 -8.06 -11.65
CA PHE A 52 3.08 -9.31 -11.09
C PHE A 52 4.24 -9.10 -10.09
N ALA A 53 5.20 -8.24 -10.44
CA ALA A 53 6.31 -7.91 -9.55
C ALA A 53 5.82 -7.19 -8.29
N VAL A 54 4.89 -6.23 -8.43
CA VAL A 54 4.26 -5.51 -7.31
C VAL A 54 3.48 -6.45 -6.41
N GLN A 55 2.76 -7.44 -6.97
CA GLN A 55 2.08 -8.44 -6.15
C GLN A 55 3.07 -9.18 -5.24
N LYS A 56 4.21 -9.60 -5.75
CA LYS A 56 5.27 -10.23 -4.94
C LYS A 56 5.79 -9.31 -3.82
N ILE A 57 6.00 -8.04 -4.12
CA ILE A 57 6.41 -7.04 -3.12
C ILE A 57 5.36 -6.95 -2.00
N GLN A 58 4.07 -6.85 -2.36
CA GLN A 58 3.00 -6.79 -1.38
C GLN A 58 2.88 -8.09 -0.56
N GLU A 59 3.01 -9.25 -1.19
CA GLU A 59 3.02 -10.55 -0.50
C GLU A 59 4.14 -10.61 0.55
N ASN A 60 5.36 -10.24 0.17
CA ASN A 60 6.51 -10.21 1.08
C ASN A 60 6.28 -9.23 2.24
N LYS A 61 5.76 -8.02 1.97
CA LYS A 61 5.41 -7.04 2.99
C LYS A 61 4.41 -7.60 3.99
N TYR A 62 3.28 -8.14 3.53
CA TYR A 62 2.25 -8.65 4.43
C TYR A 62 2.70 -9.89 5.21
N GLN A 63 3.51 -10.76 4.61
CA GLN A 63 4.13 -11.88 5.33
C GLN A 63 5.09 -11.39 6.44
N ALA A 64 5.87 -10.36 6.16
CA ALA A 64 6.74 -9.73 7.16
C ALA A 64 5.90 -9.12 8.30
N LEU A 65 4.82 -8.39 7.98
CA LEU A 65 3.94 -7.78 8.99
C LEU A 65 3.29 -8.83 9.90
N VAL A 66 2.85 -9.98 9.36
CA VAL A 66 2.30 -11.08 10.17
C VAL A 66 3.34 -11.64 11.16
N LYS A 67 4.61 -11.76 10.73
CA LYS A 67 5.70 -12.21 11.62
C LYS A 67 6.02 -11.17 12.68
N ILE A 68 5.99 -9.89 12.30
CA ILE A 68 6.28 -8.75 13.17
C ILE A 68 5.20 -8.60 14.25
N GLU A 69 3.93 -8.85 13.92
CA GLU A 69 2.83 -8.75 14.89
C GLU A 69 3.02 -9.61 16.12
N LYS A 70 3.68 -10.76 15.99
CA LYS A 70 3.96 -11.69 17.09
C LYS A 70 4.88 -11.12 18.17
N ILE A 71 5.67 -10.11 17.88
CA ILE A 71 6.59 -9.48 18.84
C ILE A 71 6.00 -8.24 19.52
N LYS A 72 4.83 -7.76 19.08
CA LYS A 72 4.19 -6.53 19.54
C LYS A 72 4.02 -6.49 21.07
N ALA A 73 3.51 -7.58 21.65
CA ALA A 73 3.27 -7.68 23.09
C ALA A 73 4.55 -7.77 23.94
N ALA A 74 5.62 -8.35 23.37
CA ALA A 74 6.87 -8.58 24.09
C ALA A 74 7.84 -7.39 23.99
N ASP A 75 7.88 -6.72 22.83
CA ASP A 75 8.84 -5.64 22.56
C ASP A 75 8.24 -4.64 21.55
N MET A 76 7.52 -3.65 22.09
CA MET A 76 6.87 -2.62 21.29
C MET A 76 7.88 -1.80 20.47
N LYS A 77 9.05 -1.48 21.02
CA LYS A 77 10.07 -0.70 20.32
C LYS A 77 10.60 -1.45 19.09
N LYS A 78 10.88 -2.74 19.24
CA LYS A 78 11.32 -3.61 18.17
C LYS A 78 10.21 -3.83 17.12
N TYR A 79 8.96 -3.95 17.57
CA TYR A 79 7.79 -4.04 16.70
C TYR A 79 7.72 -2.81 15.79
N ILE A 80 7.77 -1.59 16.35
CA ILE A 80 7.71 -0.33 15.62
C ILE A 80 8.83 -0.27 14.57
N ALA A 81 10.08 -0.49 15.00
CA ALA A 81 11.24 -0.42 14.11
C ALA A 81 11.14 -1.42 12.94
N LYS A 82 10.75 -2.66 13.21
CA LYS A 82 10.60 -3.68 12.15
C LYS A 82 9.43 -3.39 11.21
N ARG A 83 8.32 -2.84 11.74
CA ARG A 83 7.17 -2.47 10.91
C ARG A 83 7.52 -1.35 9.94
N LEU A 84 8.17 -0.28 10.42
CA LEU A 84 8.62 0.81 9.57
C LEU A 84 9.60 0.32 8.49
N SER A 85 10.57 -0.53 8.87
CA SER A 85 11.50 -1.13 7.92
C SER A 85 10.82 -1.99 6.86
N ALA A 86 9.74 -2.71 7.19
CA ALA A 86 8.99 -3.51 6.22
C ALA A 86 8.26 -2.64 5.18
N PHE A 87 7.71 -1.48 5.60
CA PHE A 87 7.11 -0.52 4.68
C PHE A 87 8.17 0.14 3.79
N GLU A 88 9.27 0.61 4.39
CA GLU A 88 10.37 1.23 3.66
C GLU A 88 10.97 0.30 2.60
N THR A 89 11.17 -0.97 2.94
CA THR A 89 11.64 -1.99 1.98
C THR A 89 10.64 -2.12 0.82
N ALA A 90 9.35 -2.24 1.10
CA ALA A 90 8.34 -2.37 0.05
C ALA A 90 8.24 -1.10 -0.82
N ASP A 91 8.37 0.09 -0.24
CA ASP A 91 8.37 1.37 -0.96
C ASP A 91 9.61 1.48 -1.88
N ASN A 92 10.79 1.06 -1.42
CA ASN A 92 12.01 1.06 -2.21
C ASN A 92 11.97 0.04 -3.35
N ASP A 93 11.46 -1.17 -3.08
CA ASP A 93 11.28 -2.20 -4.10
C ASP A 93 10.27 -1.73 -5.17
N LEU A 94 9.15 -1.14 -4.75
CA LEU A 94 8.17 -0.55 -5.66
C LEU A 94 8.81 0.54 -6.53
N MET A 95 9.51 1.49 -5.90
CA MET A 95 10.15 2.61 -6.60
C MET A 95 11.12 2.12 -7.69
N SER A 96 11.81 0.99 -7.48
CA SER A 96 12.74 0.42 -8.46
C SER A 96 12.07 -0.12 -9.73
N LEU A 97 10.75 -0.36 -9.70
CA LEU A 97 9.97 -0.87 -10.82
C LEU A 97 9.28 0.22 -11.64
N LEU A 98 9.23 1.46 -11.10
CA LEU A 98 8.46 2.56 -11.68
C LEU A 98 9.22 3.22 -12.83
N ASP A 99 8.49 3.54 -13.89
CA ASP A 99 8.98 4.45 -14.92
C ASP A 99 8.94 5.92 -14.43
N GLU A 100 9.40 6.85 -15.25
CA GLU A 100 9.52 8.26 -14.88
C GLU A 100 8.15 8.89 -14.53
N SER A 101 7.11 8.56 -15.28
CA SER A 101 5.75 9.09 -15.06
C SER A 101 5.14 8.52 -13.78
N GLN A 102 5.30 7.24 -13.55
CA GLN A 102 4.87 6.55 -12.33
C GLN A 102 5.65 7.03 -11.11
N LEU A 103 6.95 7.30 -11.26
CA LEU A 103 7.79 7.84 -10.20
C LEU A 103 7.34 9.24 -9.76
N ALA A 104 6.85 10.06 -10.68
CA ALA A 104 6.26 11.36 -10.34
C ALA A 104 5.02 11.22 -9.45
N ILE A 105 4.15 10.24 -9.75
CA ILE A 105 2.97 9.91 -8.93
C ILE A 105 3.42 9.42 -7.55
N PHE A 106 4.40 8.51 -7.49
CA PHE A 106 4.95 7.98 -6.25
C PHE A 106 5.48 9.09 -5.34
N LYS A 107 6.32 9.98 -5.87
CA LYS A 107 6.86 11.14 -5.12
C LYS A 107 5.74 12.01 -4.54
N LYS A 108 4.70 12.29 -5.33
CA LYS A 108 3.55 13.07 -4.85
C LYS A 108 2.82 12.35 -3.71
N GLN A 109 2.64 11.03 -3.79
CA GLN A 109 2.03 10.26 -2.71
C GLN A 109 2.91 10.24 -1.45
N GLN A 110 4.24 10.14 -1.59
CA GLN A 110 5.16 10.21 -0.45
C GLN A 110 5.12 11.58 0.22
N MET A 111 4.97 12.68 -0.53
CA MET A 111 4.77 14.02 0.07
C MET A 111 3.48 14.06 0.90
N VAL A 112 2.34 13.61 0.35
CA VAL A 112 1.06 13.58 1.08
C VAL A 112 1.15 12.71 2.34
N LYS A 113 1.87 11.59 2.26
CA LYS A 113 2.14 10.69 3.39
C LYS A 113 2.97 11.41 4.46
N SER A 114 4.02 12.12 4.06
CA SER A 114 4.86 12.93 4.96
C SER A 114 4.06 14.02 5.67
N ASP A 115 3.24 14.77 4.94
CA ASP A 115 2.40 15.84 5.50
C ASP A 115 1.43 15.30 6.56
N LYS A 116 0.81 14.15 6.29
CA LYS A 116 -0.06 13.46 7.26
C LYS A 116 0.72 13.01 8.50
N TYR A 117 1.93 12.49 8.29
CA TYR A 117 2.80 12.05 9.36
C TYR A 117 3.17 13.24 10.26
N GLU A 118 3.60 14.36 9.69
CA GLU A 118 3.92 15.57 10.41
C GLU A 118 2.72 16.15 11.17
N ALA A 119 1.53 16.10 10.57
CA ALA A 119 0.30 16.56 11.23
C ALA A 119 -0.03 15.71 12.48
N ILE A 120 0.14 14.37 12.40
CA ILE A 120 -0.06 13.48 13.55
C ILE A 120 0.96 13.80 14.65
N VAL A 121 2.25 13.87 14.29
CA VAL A 121 3.33 14.17 15.24
C VAL A 121 3.13 15.53 15.91
N GLY A 122 2.87 16.56 15.10
CA GLY A 122 2.65 17.92 15.61
C GLY A 122 1.41 18.03 16.51
N GLY A 123 0.32 17.36 16.14
CA GLY A 123 -0.90 17.30 16.95
C GLY A 123 -0.68 16.62 18.30
N MET A 124 -0.04 15.46 18.30
CA MET A 124 0.24 14.72 19.54
C MET A 124 1.24 15.44 20.45
N LYS A 125 2.30 16.05 19.89
CA LYS A 125 3.26 16.86 20.66
C LYS A 125 2.58 18.04 21.35
N LYS A 126 1.68 18.74 20.65
CA LYS A 126 0.89 19.85 21.25
C LYS A 126 0.01 19.39 22.40
N GLN A 127 -0.45 18.15 22.38
CA GLN A 127 -1.26 17.56 23.44
C GLN A 127 -0.41 16.94 24.57
N GLY A 128 0.92 17.00 24.50
CA GLY A 128 1.83 16.53 25.55
C GLY A 128 2.08 15.02 25.56
N TYR A 129 1.76 14.31 24.46
CA TYR A 129 2.06 12.88 24.37
C TYR A 129 3.56 12.60 24.40
N ALA A 130 3.96 11.53 25.09
CA ALA A 130 5.33 11.06 25.10
C ALA A 130 5.74 10.51 23.71
N GLN A 131 7.04 10.59 23.38
CA GLN A 131 7.55 10.13 22.09
C GLN A 131 7.17 8.67 21.80
N ALA A 132 7.19 7.80 22.80
CA ALA A 132 6.81 6.38 22.64
C ALA A 132 5.34 6.19 22.19
N GLU A 133 4.44 7.07 22.63
CA GLU A 133 3.02 7.02 22.23
C GLU A 133 2.85 7.53 20.80
N ILE A 134 3.62 8.55 20.42
CA ILE A 134 3.68 9.08 19.05
C ILE A 134 4.18 7.98 18.12
N ASP A 135 5.30 7.34 18.42
CA ASP A 135 5.90 6.27 17.62
C ASP A 135 4.94 5.09 17.46
N LYS A 136 4.24 4.71 18.55
CA LYS A 136 3.20 3.68 18.51
C LYS A 136 2.08 4.06 17.54
N LYS A 137 1.55 5.28 17.66
CA LYS A 137 0.47 5.78 16.80
C LYS A 137 0.87 5.75 15.32
N LEU A 138 2.09 6.19 15.02
CA LEU A 138 2.62 6.19 13.66
C LEU A 138 2.77 4.78 13.09
N ALA A 139 3.28 3.86 13.88
CA ALA A 139 3.42 2.46 13.47
C ALA A 139 2.07 1.76 13.24
N GLU A 140 1.01 2.20 13.89
CA GLU A 140 -0.34 1.65 13.73
C GLU A 140 -1.15 2.34 12.63
N THR A 141 -0.68 3.49 12.13
CA THR A 141 -1.34 4.21 11.04
C THR A 141 -0.92 3.60 9.71
N GLU A 142 -1.88 3.16 8.93
CA GLU A 142 -1.69 2.76 7.53
C GLU A 142 -1.84 4.00 6.64
N PHE A 143 -0.82 4.29 5.84
CA PHE A 143 -0.82 5.40 4.89
C PHE A 143 -0.92 4.88 3.47
#